data_756e2cf018421c0de4a0656a01e674db
#
_entry.id   756e2cf018421c0de4a0656a01e674db
#
_cell.length_a   1.000
_cell.length_b   1.000
_cell.length_c   1.000
_cell.angle_alpha   90.00
_cell.angle_beta   90.00
_cell.angle_gamma   90.00
#
_symmetry.space_group_name_H-M   'P 1'
#
loop_
_entity.id
_entity.type
_entity.pdbx_description
1 polymer ?
#
loop_
_entity_poly.entity_id
_entity_poly.type
_entity_poly.pdbx_seq_one_letter_code
_entity_poly.pdbx_strand_id
1 'polypeptide(L)'
;STAAAHVIREGVTNAILHARPSWVRVRISPDGVTVTNDGYTAAYAASSAGSGAGLAGLSELVGDEGTLTWGASGSTWTLALAFEATPAAHSS
;
A
#
# COMPACT_ATOMS: atom_id res chain seq x y z
N SER A 1 7.93 9.23 -7.97
CA SER A 1 8.58 9.07 -6.67
C SER A 1 9.02 7.64 -6.47
N THR A 2 10.19 7.46 -5.90
CA THR A 2 10.72 6.12 -5.61
C THR A 2 9.82 5.40 -4.60
N ALA A 3 9.32 6.10 -3.60
CA ALA A 3 8.43 5.54 -2.62
C ALA A 3 7.14 5.05 -3.26
N ALA A 4 6.55 5.82 -4.17
CA ALA A 4 5.34 5.42 -4.87
C ALA A 4 5.57 4.15 -5.68
N ALA A 5 6.69 4.06 -6.38
CA ALA A 5 7.01 2.86 -7.16
C ALA A 5 7.14 1.62 -6.27
N HIS A 6 7.77 1.76 -5.11
CA HIS A 6 7.89 0.65 -4.16
C HIS A 6 6.54 0.23 -3.59
N VAL A 7 5.67 1.19 -3.29
CA VAL A 7 4.33 0.89 -2.80
C VAL A 7 3.53 0.12 -3.83
N ILE A 8 3.55 0.56 -5.08
CA ILE A 8 2.85 -0.12 -6.16
C ILE A 8 3.37 -1.55 -6.30
N ARG A 9 4.67 -1.70 -6.37
CA ARG A 9 5.31 -3.01 -6.53
C ARG A 9 4.94 -3.96 -5.39
N GLU A 10 5.04 -3.50 -4.17
CA GLU A 10 4.75 -4.31 -2.99
C GLU A 10 3.27 -4.67 -2.92
N GLY A 11 2.39 -3.72 -3.20
CA GLY A 11 0.96 -3.96 -3.17
C GLY A 11 0.52 -4.97 -4.22
N VAL A 12 1.01 -4.85 -5.44
CA VAL A 12 0.68 -5.78 -6.52
C VAL A 12 1.27 -7.16 -6.23
N THR A 13 2.51 -7.21 -5.77
CA THR A 13 3.17 -8.47 -5.45
C THR A 13 2.43 -9.21 -4.34
N ASN A 14 2.04 -8.50 -3.29
CA ASN A 14 1.30 -9.09 -2.19
C ASN A 14 -0.06 -9.62 -2.64
N ALA A 15 -0.76 -8.88 -3.49
CA ALA A 15 -2.03 -9.34 -4.01
C ALA A 15 -1.87 -10.66 -4.78
N ILE A 16 -0.86 -10.75 -5.62
CA ILE A 16 -0.63 -11.93 -6.46
C ILE A 16 -0.19 -13.13 -5.62
N LEU A 17 0.71 -12.90 -4.66
CA LEU A 17 1.31 -14.00 -3.89
C LEU A 17 0.42 -14.50 -2.76
N HIS A 18 -0.36 -13.63 -2.13
CA HIS A 18 -1.04 -13.96 -0.88
C HIS A 18 -2.55 -13.93 -0.96
N ALA A 19 -3.12 -13.43 -2.05
CA ALA A 19 -4.56 -13.41 -2.26
C ALA A 19 -4.89 -14.10 -3.57
N ARG A 20 -6.16 -14.25 -3.86
CA ARG A 20 -6.62 -14.73 -5.17
C ARG A 20 -7.50 -13.65 -5.76
N PRO A 21 -6.91 -12.54 -6.19
CA PRO A 21 -7.69 -11.41 -6.64
C PRO A 21 -8.30 -11.66 -8.01
N SER A 22 -9.54 -11.19 -8.18
CA SER A 22 -10.15 -11.08 -9.49
C SER A 22 -9.70 -9.79 -10.16
N TRP A 23 -9.33 -8.79 -9.34
CA TRP A 23 -8.84 -7.51 -9.85
C TRP A 23 -7.87 -6.91 -8.86
N VAL A 24 -6.97 -6.10 -9.39
CA VAL A 24 -6.07 -5.26 -8.60
C VAL A 24 -6.19 -3.86 -9.19
N ARG A 25 -6.43 -2.88 -8.35
CA ARG A 25 -6.55 -1.49 -8.78
C ARG A 25 -5.40 -0.68 -8.23
N VAL A 26 -4.71 0.03 -9.11
CA VAL A 26 -3.67 0.98 -8.74
C VAL A 26 -4.18 2.38 -9.10
N ARG A 27 -4.21 3.27 -8.12
CA ARG A 27 -4.63 4.66 -8.32
C ARG A 27 -3.48 5.56 -7.95
N ILE A 28 -3.16 6.47 -8.85
CA ILE A 28 -2.08 7.43 -8.66
C ILE A 28 -2.69 8.82 -8.76
N SER A 29 -2.40 9.64 -7.78
CA SER A 29 -2.89 11.01 -7.73
C SER A 29 -1.78 11.92 -7.20
N PRO A 30 -1.96 13.25 -7.29
CA PRO A 30 -1.00 14.17 -6.68
C PRO A 30 -0.91 14.01 -5.16
N ASP A 31 -1.94 13.45 -4.53
CA ASP A 31 -1.99 13.28 -3.08
C ASP A 31 -1.41 11.95 -2.61
N GLY A 32 -1.23 11.00 -3.49
CA GLY A 32 -0.70 9.71 -3.09
C GLY A 32 -0.97 8.58 -4.06
N VAL A 33 -0.77 7.36 -3.57
CA VAL A 33 -0.92 6.14 -4.34
C VAL A 33 -1.70 5.14 -3.53
N THR A 34 -2.62 4.43 -4.19
CA THR A 34 -3.42 3.39 -3.53
C THR A 34 -3.38 2.13 -4.39
N VAL A 35 -3.15 0.99 -3.74
CA VAL A 35 -3.24 -0.33 -4.37
C VAL A 35 -4.31 -1.11 -3.63
N THR A 36 -5.35 -1.51 -4.32
CA THR A 36 -6.48 -2.22 -3.73
C THR A 36 -6.73 -3.50 -4.52
N ASN A 37 -7.06 -4.57 -3.83
CA ASN A 37 -7.43 -5.83 -4.46
C ASN A 37 -8.59 -6.49 -3.72
N ASP A 38 -9.32 -7.34 -4.41
CA ASP A 38 -10.29 -8.23 -3.80
C ASP A 38 -9.60 -9.55 -3.40
N GLY A 39 -10.37 -10.52 -2.95
CA GLY A 39 -9.84 -11.84 -2.62
C GLY A 39 -9.17 -11.92 -1.25
N TYR A 40 -9.31 -10.89 -0.43
CA TYR A 40 -8.78 -10.91 0.92
C TYR A 40 -9.64 -11.83 1.80
N THR A 41 -8.99 -12.70 2.57
CA THR A 41 -9.68 -13.61 3.50
C THR A 41 -8.92 -13.64 4.83
N ALA A 42 -9.57 -14.21 5.85
CA ALA A 42 -8.90 -14.42 7.13
C ALA A 42 -7.70 -15.36 6.98
N ALA A 43 -7.79 -16.33 6.07
CA ALA A 43 -6.67 -17.22 5.78
C ALA A 43 -5.49 -16.44 5.19
N TYR A 44 -5.77 -15.48 4.32
CA TYR A 44 -4.75 -14.59 3.79
C TYR A 44 -4.11 -13.78 4.91
N ALA A 45 -4.90 -13.23 5.81
CA ALA A 45 -4.39 -12.47 6.94
C ALA A 45 -3.45 -13.32 7.79
N ALA A 46 -3.81 -14.57 8.05
CA ALA A 46 -3.00 -15.50 8.83
C ALA A 46 -1.68 -15.81 8.11
N SER A 47 -1.74 -16.06 6.80
CA SER A 47 -0.53 -16.38 6.03
C SER A 47 0.36 -15.17 5.86
N SER A 48 -0.21 -13.97 5.81
CA SER A 48 0.57 -12.74 5.65
C SER A 48 1.17 -12.24 6.94
N ALA A 49 0.86 -12.87 8.08
CA ALA A 49 1.47 -12.50 9.34
C ALA A 49 3.00 -12.60 9.29
N GLY A 50 3.52 -13.55 8.51
CA GLY A 50 4.96 -13.68 8.29
C GLY A 50 5.54 -12.63 7.37
N SER A 51 4.72 -11.93 6.61
CA SER A 51 5.18 -10.89 5.69
C SER A 51 5.02 -9.48 6.25
N GLY A 52 4.70 -9.35 7.53
CA GLY A 52 4.68 -8.05 8.19
C GLY A 52 6.00 -7.31 8.08
N ALA A 53 7.10 -8.04 7.96
CA ALA A 53 8.41 -7.44 7.75
C ALA A 53 8.50 -6.66 6.44
N GLY A 54 7.79 -7.10 5.40
CA GLY A 54 7.74 -6.40 4.11
C GLY A 54 7.09 -5.03 4.24
N LEU A 55 5.96 -4.96 4.95
CA LEU A 55 5.26 -3.70 5.16
C LEU A 55 6.06 -2.77 6.08
N ALA A 56 6.70 -3.32 7.09
CA ALA A 56 7.55 -2.53 7.97
C ALA A 56 8.74 -1.94 7.21
N GLY A 57 9.38 -2.75 6.36
CA GLY A 57 10.47 -2.27 5.52
C GLY A 57 10.01 -1.21 4.54
N LEU A 58 8.82 -1.39 3.97
CA LEU A 58 8.25 -0.41 3.07
C LEU A 58 7.96 0.90 3.79
N SER A 59 7.46 0.83 5.00
CA SER A 59 7.20 2.01 5.82
C SER A 59 8.48 2.80 6.09
N GLU A 60 9.57 2.10 6.39
CA GLU A 60 10.88 2.73 6.56
C GLU A 60 11.36 3.38 5.27
N LEU A 61 11.14 2.71 4.16
CA LEU A 61 11.59 3.18 2.86
C LEU A 61 10.82 4.43 2.42
N VAL A 62 9.53 4.49 2.75
CA VAL A 62 8.72 5.68 2.52
C VAL A 62 9.25 6.86 3.33
N GLY A 63 9.64 6.60 4.59
CA GLY A 63 10.24 7.60 5.46
C GLY A 63 9.40 8.85 5.58
N ASP A 64 9.99 9.99 5.24
CA ASP A 64 9.36 11.30 5.36
C ASP A 64 8.54 11.70 4.13
N GLU A 65 8.51 10.88 3.09
CA GLU A 65 7.76 11.22 1.88
C GLU A 65 6.25 11.18 2.08
N GLY A 66 5.79 10.42 3.06
CA GLY A 66 4.37 10.33 3.33
C GLY A 66 4.03 9.36 4.43
N THR A 67 2.75 9.04 4.52
CA THR A 67 2.24 8.10 5.52
C THR A 67 1.71 6.87 4.80
N LEU A 68 2.19 5.71 5.21
CA LEU A 68 1.76 4.43 4.68
C LEU A 68 0.70 3.84 5.60
N THR A 69 -0.41 3.43 5.02
CA THR A 69 -1.48 2.74 5.74
C THR A 69 -1.92 1.51 4.96
N TRP A 70 -2.47 0.53 5.67
CA TRP A 70 -3.02 -0.67 5.04
C TRP A 70 -4.09 -1.26 5.91
N GLY A 71 -4.98 -2.03 5.29
CA GLY A 71 -6.04 -2.70 6.02
C GLY A 71 -7.03 -3.35 5.11
N ALA A 72 -7.93 -4.10 5.74
CA ALA A 72 -8.99 -4.81 5.04
C ALA A 72 -10.33 -4.16 5.30
N SER A 73 -11.19 -4.23 4.30
CA SER A 73 -12.59 -3.85 4.42
C SER A 73 -13.40 -4.91 3.66
N GLY A 74 -14.08 -5.78 4.41
CA GLY A 74 -14.75 -6.93 3.80
C GLY A 74 -13.74 -7.83 3.12
N SER A 75 -13.93 -8.07 1.83
CA SER A 75 -13.04 -8.90 1.04
C SER A 75 -11.98 -8.12 0.27
N THR A 76 -11.85 -6.82 0.52
CA THR A 76 -10.85 -6.00 -0.13
C THR A 76 -9.71 -5.67 0.83
N TRP A 77 -8.53 -5.53 0.27
CA TRP A 77 -7.32 -5.11 0.96
C TRP A 77 -6.78 -3.87 0.27
N THR A 78 -6.39 -2.88 1.05
CA THR A 78 -5.86 -1.63 0.51
C THR A 78 -4.52 -1.30 1.15
N LEU A 79 -3.55 -0.98 0.32
CA LEU A 79 -2.27 -0.41 0.73
C LEU A 79 -2.22 1.01 0.17
N ALA A 80 -2.03 2.00 1.01
CA ALA A 80 -2.10 3.39 0.61
C ALA A 80 -0.90 4.19 1.11
N LEU A 81 -0.38 5.03 0.23
CA LEU A 81 0.64 6.02 0.57
C LEU A 81 0.03 7.41 0.35
N ALA A 82 -0.10 8.17 1.43
CA ALA A 82 -0.52 9.56 1.36
C ALA A 82 0.74 10.42 1.41
N PHE A 83 0.98 11.21 0.37
CA PHE A 83 2.17 12.06 0.31
C PHE A 83 2.10 13.14 1.38
N GLU A 84 3.25 13.42 1.97
CA GLU A 84 3.35 14.48 2.96
C GLU A 84 3.11 15.83 2.31
N ALA A 85 2.25 16.64 2.94
CA ALA A 85 2.03 17.99 2.47
C ALA A 85 3.32 18.78 2.66
N THR A 86 3.70 19.54 1.63
CA THR A 86 4.92 20.34 1.69
C THR A 86 4.57 21.74 2.18
N PRO A 87 5.00 22.13 3.40
CA PRO A 87 4.66 23.45 3.91
C PRO A 87 5.08 24.59 3.00
N ALA A 88 6.22 24.44 2.34
CA ALA A 88 6.68 25.44 1.38
C ALA A 88 5.69 25.65 0.25
N ALA A 89 4.97 24.62 -0.14
CA ALA A 89 3.99 24.71 -1.21
C ALA A 89 2.80 25.56 -0.81
N HIS A 90 2.41 25.53 0.45
CA HIS A 90 1.31 26.36 0.84
C HIS A 90 1.71 27.77 1.21
N SER A 91 2.94 27.97 1.62
CA SER A 91 3.38 29.31 1.96
C SER A 91 3.66 30.15 0.74
N SER A 92 3.74 29.53 -0.38
CA SER A 92 3.86 30.26 -1.64
C SER A 92 2.50 30.56 -2.29
#